data_d085ea5b5d77a2dabe67ed31edc70bad
#
_entry.id   d085ea5b5d77a2dabe67ed31edc70bad
#
_cell.length_a   1.000
_cell.length_b   1.000
_cell.length_c   1.000
_cell.angle_alpha   90.00
_cell.angle_beta   90.00
_cell.angle_gamma   90.00
#
_symmetry.space_group_name_H-M   'P 1'
#
loop_
_entity.id
_entity.type
_entity.pdbx_description
1 polymer ?
#
loop_
_entity_poly.entity_id
_entity_poly.type
_entity_poly.pdbx_seq_one_letter_code
_entity_poly.pdbx_strand_id
1 'polypeptide(L)'
;MNSFSNLNLTKFLQNALDDLGFNTPTPIQTEAFTVIRSGKNVVGIAQTGTGKSFAYMLPMLHDFKFSQQFIPRIIVLVPTRELVLQVAEQFESLCTYMNVRVLGVYGGTNINTHKQSVAQGVDVLIGTPGRLYDLAACGVLQLKGVKKLVIDEVDVMLDLGFRFQLTNIFDLLPEKRQNLMFSATMTDEVDELINEFFIAPTKISIAVSGTPLENITQTCYQVPNFYTKINLLSHLLKDKTEFSKVLVFMPSKKSADKLYDALESMYGSETGVIHSNKSQNYRIRSVEKFNKGKNRILISTDVMARGLDLELITHVVNFDTPNFPENYMHRIGRTGRAEQEGKSILFYTELETEAKEAIESLMSYQIPLFDFPEEVAISKELTPEERPKSAAGKNPGRNKKISVSGPNTHEKKDKNKKMNQGGSYRRELAQKYKKPKTRGDKKKNRKK
;
A
#
# COMPACT_ATOMS: atom_id res chain seq x y z
N MET A 1 22.74 -5.40 -27.38
CA MET A 1 21.43 -5.74 -26.76
C MET A 1 21.72 -6.46 -25.45
N ASN A 2 21.16 -5.96 -24.35
CA ASN A 2 21.29 -6.65 -23.05
C ASN A 2 20.40 -7.90 -23.08
N SER A 3 20.99 -9.08 -22.95
CA SER A 3 20.26 -10.34 -22.84
C SER A 3 20.49 -10.93 -21.44
N PHE A 4 19.53 -11.69 -20.91
CA PHE A 4 19.72 -12.46 -19.67
C PHE A 4 20.90 -13.43 -19.75
N SER A 5 21.32 -13.86 -20.95
CA SER A 5 22.53 -14.65 -21.15
C SER A 5 23.80 -13.95 -20.65
N ASN A 6 23.86 -12.62 -20.65
CA ASN A 6 25.01 -11.86 -20.16
C ASN A 6 25.11 -11.86 -18.62
N LEU A 7 24.06 -12.23 -17.91
CA LEU A 7 24.06 -12.36 -16.45
C LEU A 7 24.61 -13.70 -15.95
N ASN A 8 24.98 -14.63 -16.88
CA ASN A 8 25.46 -15.96 -16.55
C ASN A 8 24.57 -16.69 -15.51
N LEU A 9 23.27 -16.64 -15.73
CA LEU A 9 22.27 -17.29 -14.87
C LEU A 9 22.47 -18.83 -14.88
N THR A 10 22.02 -19.47 -13.80
CA THR A 10 21.93 -20.94 -13.79
C THR A 10 20.95 -21.41 -14.87
N LYS A 11 21.19 -22.59 -15.43
CA LYS A 11 20.31 -23.17 -16.47
C LYS A 11 18.85 -23.26 -16.01
N PHE A 12 18.63 -23.52 -14.73
CA PHE A 12 17.27 -23.57 -14.14
C PHE A 12 16.53 -22.22 -14.25
N LEU A 13 17.21 -21.12 -13.95
CA LEU A 13 16.64 -19.78 -14.07
C LEU A 13 16.48 -19.34 -15.53
N GLN A 14 17.40 -19.71 -16.41
CA GLN A 14 17.26 -19.44 -17.85
C GLN A 14 16.00 -20.11 -18.41
N ASN A 15 15.82 -21.40 -18.14
CA ASN A 15 14.64 -22.13 -18.59
C ASN A 15 13.34 -21.50 -18.04
N ALA A 16 13.32 -21.08 -16.77
CA ALA A 16 12.14 -20.43 -16.18
C ALA A 16 11.84 -19.07 -16.83
N LEU A 17 12.87 -18.28 -17.17
CA LEU A 17 12.71 -17.00 -17.87
C LEU A 17 12.22 -17.21 -19.31
N ASP A 18 12.74 -18.22 -19.99
CA ASP A 18 12.33 -18.57 -21.36
C ASP A 18 10.85 -19.00 -21.38
N ASP A 19 10.40 -19.83 -20.43
CA ASP A 19 8.98 -20.23 -20.27
C ASP A 19 8.06 -19.03 -19.99
N LEU A 20 8.57 -18.03 -19.25
CA LEU A 20 7.84 -16.80 -18.94
C LEU A 20 7.90 -15.76 -20.08
N GLY A 21 8.69 -16.01 -21.15
CA GLY A 21 8.84 -15.12 -22.29
C GLY A 21 9.71 -13.88 -22.03
N PHE A 22 10.52 -13.87 -20.97
CA PHE A 22 11.42 -12.76 -20.67
C PHE A 22 12.78 -12.94 -21.37
N ASN A 23 13.10 -12.06 -22.32
CA ASN A 23 14.30 -12.15 -23.14
C ASN A 23 15.40 -11.16 -22.73
N THR A 24 15.01 -10.00 -22.20
CA THR A 24 15.92 -8.89 -21.89
C THR A 24 15.75 -8.40 -20.48
N PRO A 25 16.85 -8.25 -19.70
CA PRO A 25 16.79 -7.67 -18.37
C PRO A 25 16.58 -6.15 -18.43
N THR A 26 15.81 -5.63 -17.48
CA THR A 26 15.67 -4.19 -17.30
C THR A 26 16.96 -3.59 -16.69
N PRO A 27 17.15 -2.25 -16.75
CA PRO A 27 18.33 -1.60 -16.18
C PRO A 27 18.53 -1.94 -14.69
N ILE A 28 17.47 -1.88 -13.86
CA ILE A 28 17.59 -2.22 -12.43
C ILE A 28 17.99 -3.68 -12.21
N GLN A 29 17.52 -4.60 -13.04
CA GLN A 29 17.90 -6.01 -12.95
C GLN A 29 19.36 -6.22 -13.29
N THR A 30 19.87 -5.54 -14.32
CA THR A 30 21.27 -5.64 -14.72
C THR A 30 22.20 -5.08 -13.66
N GLU A 31 21.92 -3.88 -13.14
CA GLU A 31 22.77 -3.21 -12.15
C GLU A 31 22.74 -3.92 -10.79
N ALA A 32 21.55 -4.31 -10.32
CA ALA A 32 21.41 -4.94 -9.02
C ALA A 32 22.00 -6.36 -8.96
N PHE A 33 22.01 -7.09 -10.07
CA PHE A 33 22.39 -8.51 -10.10
C PHE A 33 23.79 -8.77 -9.54
N THR A 34 24.79 -8.07 -10.04
CA THR A 34 26.18 -8.25 -9.62
C THR A 34 26.43 -7.73 -8.21
N VAL A 35 25.80 -6.61 -7.84
CA VAL A 35 25.94 -6.01 -6.51
C VAL A 35 25.32 -6.89 -5.42
N ILE A 36 24.13 -7.43 -5.66
CA ILE A 36 23.46 -8.33 -4.70
C ILE A 36 24.26 -9.63 -4.55
N ARG A 37 24.77 -10.20 -5.63
CA ARG A 37 25.63 -11.41 -5.56
C ARG A 37 26.94 -11.19 -4.84
N SER A 38 27.49 -9.97 -4.85
CA SER A 38 28.69 -9.66 -4.06
C SER A 38 28.46 -9.64 -2.56
N GLY A 39 27.21 -9.78 -2.08
CA GLY A 39 26.87 -9.79 -0.66
C GLY A 39 26.70 -8.39 -0.02
N LYS A 40 26.81 -7.31 -0.81
CA LYS A 40 26.62 -5.94 -0.32
C LYS A 40 25.16 -5.64 -0.01
N ASN A 41 24.90 -4.77 0.95
CA ASN A 41 23.58 -4.20 1.12
C ASN A 41 23.26 -3.30 -0.08
N VAL A 42 21.98 -3.30 -0.51
CA VAL A 42 21.53 -2.54 -1.68
C VAL A 42 20.30 -1.72 -1.33
N VAL A 43 20.28 -0.48 -1.81
CA VAL A 43 19.08 0.37 -1.86
C VAL A 43 18.79 0.68 -3.32
N GLY A 44 17.75 0.07 -3.86
CA GLY A 44 17.31 0.25 -5.24
C GLY A 44 16.16 1.26 -5.32
N ILE A 45 16.38 2.36 -6.04
CA ILE A 45 15.34 3.36 -6.28
C ILE A 45 14.92 3.25 -7.74
N ALA A 46 13.70 2.82 -7.94
CA ALA A 46 13.14 2.66 -9.28
C ALA A 46 11.60 2.69 -9.22
N GLN A 47 10.97 3.20 -10.24
CA GLN A 47 9.51 3.29 -10.32
C GLN A 47 8.84 1.91 -10.33
N THR A 48 7.53 1.87 -10.04
CA THR A 48 6.73 0.64 -10.19
C THR A 48 6.67 0.23 -11.66
N GLY A 49 6.73 -1.10 -11.91
CA GLY A 49 6.72 -1.63 -13.28
C GLY A 49 8.09 -1.75 -13.96
N THR A 50 9.17 -1.29 -13.34
CA THR A 50 10.54 -1.39 -13.89
C THR A 50 11.21 -2.76 -13.66
N GLY A 51 10.51 -3.72 -13.07
CA GLY A 51 11.03 -5.07 -12.83
C GLY A 51 11.84 -5.21 -11.54
N LYS A 52 11.61 -4.37 -10.51
CA LYS A 52 12.26 -4.44 -9.18
C LYS A 52 12.21 -5.83 -8.56
N SER A 53 11.06 -6.51 -8.65
CA SER A 53 10.91 -7.84 -8.04
C SER A 53 11.94 -8.82 -8.60
N PHE A 54 12.11 -8.89 -9.90
CA PHE A 54 13.12 -9.77 -10.52
C PHE A 54 14.55 -9.29 -10.25
N ALA A 55 14.76 -7.99 -10.02
CA ALA A 55 16.08 -7.46 -9.69
C ALA A 55 16.67 -8.07 -8.41
N TYR A 56 15.82 -8.38 -7.40
CA TYR A 56 16.28 -9.08 -6.20
C TYR A 56 16.09 -10.61 -6.27
N MET A 57 15.04 -11.09 -6.94
CA MET A 57 14.76 -12.53 -7.01
C MET A 57 15.86 -13.30 -7.76
N LEU A 58 16.25 -12.83 -8.94
CA LEU A 58 17.21 -13.51 -9.79
C LEU A 58 18.57 -13.75 -9.11
N PRO A 59 19.25 -12.74 -8.52
CA PRO A 59 20.52 -12.97 -7.84
C PRO A 59 20.40 -13.84 -6.59
N MET A 60 19.25 -13.73 -5.87
CA MET A 60 19.02 -14.56 -4.68
C MET A 60 18.80 -16.03 -5.03
N LEU A 61 18.04 -16.32 -6.09
CA LEU A 61 17.77 -17.67 -6.57
C LEU A 61 18.97 -18.28 -7.30
N HIS A 62 19.77 -17.46 -7.99
CA HIS A 62 21.00 -17.91 -8.63
C HIS A 62 21.97 -18.55 -7.64
N ASP A 63 22.15 -17.94 -6.45
CA ASP A 63 23.04 -18.42 -5.41
C ASP A 63 22.35 -19.39 -4.42
N PHE A 64 21.08 -19.73 -4.67
CA PHE A 64 20.30 -20.59 -3.78
C PHE A 64 20.75 -22.03 -3.87
N LYS A 65 21.04 -22.64 -2.70
CA LYS A 65 21.37 -24.06 -2.58
C LYS A 65 20.30 -24.74 -1.74
N PHE A 66 19.85 -25.91 -2.16
CA PHE A 66 18.91 -26.72 -1.40
C PHE A 66 19.43 -26.98 0.03
N SER A 67 18.54 -26.98 0.99
CA SER A 67 18.83 -27.28 2.39
C SER A 67 17.64 -27.99 3.03
N GLN A 68 17.91 -28.93 3.92
CA GLN A 68 16.89 -29.64 4.68
C GLN A 68 16.35 -28.83 5.87
N GLN A 69 16.86 -27.63 6.12
CA GLN A 69 16.39 -26.82 7.25
C GLN A 69 14.93 -26.37 7.05
N PHE A 70 14.21 -26.24 8.15
CA PHE A 70 12.78 -25.85 8.15
C PHE A 70 12.54 -24.35 8.35
N ILE A 71 13.58 -23.58 8.68
CA ILE A 71 13.47 -22.15 8.95
C ILE A 71 13.85 -21.31 7.73
N PRO A 72 13.24 -20.12 7.52
CA PRO A 72 13.49 -19.32 6.33
C PRO A 72 14.92 -18.80 6.28
N ARG A 73 15.44 -18.72 5.05
CA ARG A 73 16.75 -18.12 4.74
C ARG A 73 16.61 -16.78 4.04
N ILE A 74 15.47 -16.57 3.38
CA ILE A 74 15.12 -15.34 2.67
C ILE A 74 13.78 -14.86 3.23
N ILE A 75 13.73 -13.60 3.60
CA ILE A 75 12.49 -12.90 3.96
C ILE A 75 12.29 -11.76 2.99
N VAL A 76 11.06 -11.62 2.49
CA VAL A 76 10.63 -10.51 1.67
C VAL A 76 9.45 -9.83 2.37
N LEU A 77 9.63 -8.58 2.76
CA LEU A 77 8.58 -7.73 3.32
C LEU A 77 7.94 -6.92 2.21
N VAL A 78 6.61 -6.94 2.17
CA VAL A 78 5.81 -6.15 1.22
C VAL A 78 4.61 -5.54 1.93
N PRO A 79 4.09 -4.38 1.50
CA PRO A 79 3.08 -3.62 2.25
C PRO A 79 1.69 -4.25 2.29
N THR A 80 1.29 -4.98 1.24
CA THR A 80 -0.10 -5.44 1.07
C THR A 80 -0.19 -6.95 0.86
N ARG A 81 -1.36 -7.51 1.10
CA ARG A 81 -1.63 -8.94 0.88
C ARG A 81 -1.54 -9.32 -0.58
N GLU A 82 -2.07 -8.44 -1.42
CA GLU A 82 -2.11 -8.63 -2.85
C GLU A 82 -0.69 -8.77 -3.37
N LEU A 83 0.21 -7.90 -2.90
CA LEU A 83 1.62 -7.96 -3.27
C LEU A 83 2.31 -9.21 -2.69
N VAL A 84 1.92 -9.70 -1.49
CA VAL A 84 2.43 -10.98 -0.96
C VAL A 84 2.10 -12.12 -1.91
N LEU A 85 0.85 -12.19 -2.39
CA LEU A 85 0.42 -13.26 -3.31
C LEU A 85 1.13 -13.15 -4.65
N GLN A 86 1.23 -11.95 -5.22
CA GLN A 86 1.91 -11.70 -6.49
C GLN A 86 3.40 -12.05 -6.41
N VAL A 87 4.11 -11.59 -5.37
CA VAL A 87 5.54 -11.87 -5.18
C VAL A 87 5.78 -13.36 -4.92
N ALA A 88 4.88 -14.05 -4.20
CA ALA A 88 4.97 -15.49 -4.00
C ALA A 88 4.80 -16.24 -5.33
N GLU A 89 3.81 -15.91 -6.14
CA GLU A 89 3.60 -16.49 -7.47
C GLU A 89 4.79 -16.25 -8.40
N GLN A 90 5.38 -15.04 -8.38
CA GLN A 90 6.59 -14.74 -9.14
C GLN A 90 7.79 -15.57 -8.67
N PHE A 91 7.97 -15.78 -7.36
CA PHE A 91 9.01 -16.71 -6.88
C PHE A 91 8.74 -18.14 -7.31
N GLU A 92 7.51 -18.62 -7.19
CA GLU A 92 7.15 -19.98 -7.59
C GLU A 92 7.39 -20.21 -9.08
N SER A 93 7.03 -19.26 -9.95
CA SER A 93 7.26 -19.35 -11.39
C SER A 93 8.77 -19.39 -11.75
N LEU A 94 9.59 -18.58 -11.07
CA LEU A 94 11.06 -18.65 -11.25
C LEU A 94 11.68 -19.92 -10.67
N CYS A 95 11.01 -20.55 -9.70
CA CYS A 95 11.49 -21.79 -9.05
C CYS A 95 10.99 -23.07 -9.69
N THR A 96 10.30 -23.01 -10.85
CA THR A 96 9.72 -24.18 -11.53
C THR A 96 10.69 -25.36 -11.67
N TYR A 97 11.97 -25.08 -11.90
CA TYR A 97 13.04 -26.08 -12.05
C TYR A 97 13.93 -26.22 -10.81
N MET A 98 13.51 -25.65 -9.67
CA MET A 98 14.29 -25.63 -8.43
C MET A 98 13.43 -26.14 -7.25
N ASN A 99 14.05 -26.83 -6.31
CA ASN A 99 13.36 -27.24 -5.09
C ASN A 99 13.48 -26.13 -4.01
N VAL A 100 12.54 -25.18 -4.05
CA VAL A 100 12.45 -24.03 -3.12
C VAL A 100 11.06 -23.97 -2.52
N ARG A 101 10.95 -23.95 -1.21
CA ARG A 101 9.69 -23.83 -0.49
C ARG A 101 9.35 -22.36 -0.30
N VAL A 102 8.39 -21.87 -1.04
CA VAL A 102 7.90 -20.48 -1.01
C VAL A 102 6.61 -20.41 -0.18
N LEU A 103 6.46 -19.41 0.68
CA LEU A 103 5.25 -19.21 1.48
C LEU A 103 4.93 -17.73 1.63
N GLY A 104 3.69 -17.36 1.33
CA GLY A 104 3.13 -16.03 1.57
C GLY A 104 2.33 -15.97 2.89
N VAL A 105 2.60 -14.96 3.76
CA VAL A 105 1.88 -14.72 5.01
C VAL A 105 1.40 -13.29 5.13
N TYR A 106 0.11 -13.08 5.44
CA TYR A 106 -0.49 -11.75 5.45
C TYR A 106 -1.62 -11.63 6.49
N GLY A 107 -1.92 -10.40 6.89
CA GLY A 107 -2.96 -10.09 7.87
C GLY A 107 -4.39 -10.34 7.36
N GLY A 108 -5.37 -10.40 8.29
CA GLY A 108 -6.80 -10.52 7.98
C GLY A 108 -7.28 -11.92 7.59
N THR A 109 -6.43 -12.93 7.70
CA THR A 109 -6.75 -14.36 7.63
C THR A 109 -6.47 -15.02 8.98
N ASN A 110 -6.95 -16.24 9.19
CA ASN A 110 -6.68 -16.98 10.42
C ASN A 110 -5.17 -17.23 10.57
N ILE A 111 -4.59 -16.77 11.66
CA ILE A 111 -3.16 -16.93 11.95
C ILE A 111 -2.75 -18.41 12.09
N ASN A 112 -3.66 -19.27 12.55
CA ASN A 112 -3.37 -20.69 12.76
C ASN A 112 -3.08 -21.42 11.45
N THR A 113 -3.71 -21.02 10.33
CA THR A 113 -3.38 -21.54 9.00
C THR A 113 -1.92 -21.24 8.66
N HIS A 114 -1.48 -20.00 8.84
CA HIS A 114 -0.08 -19.63 8.59
C HIS A 114 0.90 -20.32 9.55
N LYS A 115 0.50 -20.54 10.84
CA LYS A 115 1.32 -21.30 11.79
C LYS A 115 1.58 -22.72 11.32
N GLN A 116 0.55 -23.39 10.82
CA GLN A 116 0.66 -24.74 10.28
C GLN A 116 1.55 -24.79 9.03
N SER A 117 1.37 -23.83 8.10
CA SER A 117 2.20 -23.77 6.89
C SER A 117 3.67 -23.49 7.21
N VAL A 118 3.97 -22.56 8.13
CA VAL A 118 5.35 -22.27 8.56
C VAL A 118 6.02 -23.50 9.19
N ALA A 119 5.26 -24.29 9.98
CA ALA A 119 5.77 -25.49 10.64
C ALA A 119 6.17 -26.61 9.65
N GLN A 120 5.63 -26.60 8.42
CA GLN A 120 6.02 -27.54 7.34
C GLN A 120 7.39 -27.22 6.75
N GLY A 121 7.95 -26.06 7.07
CA GLY A 121 9.24 -25.59 6.60
C GLY A 121 9.13 -24.67 5.38
N VAL A 122 9.97 -23.65 5.38
CA VAL A 122 9.97 -22.59 4.36
C VAL A 122 11.39 -22.12 4.09
N ASP A 123 11.71 -21.86 2.83
CA ASP A 123 13.01 -21.31 2.41
C ASP A 123 12.90 -19.81 2.13
N VAL A 124 11.84 -19.40 1.43
CA VAL A 124 11.53 -18.02 1.09
C VAL A 124 10.18 -17.66 1.72
N LEU A 125 10.17 -16.74 2.67
CA LEU A 125 8.97 -16.28 3.33
C LEU A 125 8.67 -14.86 2.87
N ILE A 126 7.54 -14.67 2.22
CA ILE A 126 7.03 -13.36 1.81
C ILE A 126 5.94 -12.95 2.81
N GLY A 127 5.98 -11.72 3.32
CA GLY A 127 4.98 -11.33 4.29
C GLY A 127 4.72 -9.83 4.44
N THR A 128 3.51 -9.52 4.91
CA THR A 128 3.26 -8.18 5.43
C THR A 128 3.90 -8.02 6.80
N PRO A 129 4.47 -6.84 7.15
CA PRO A 129 5.23 -6.65 8.38
C PRO A 129 4.47 -7.08 9.65
N GLY A 130 3.20 -6.70 9.79
CA GLY A 130 2.39 -7.04 10.96
C GLY A 130 2.24 -8.55 11.15
N ARG A 131 1.87 -9.31 10.10
CA ARG A 131 1.68 -10.76 10.21
C ARG A 131 2.99 -11.50 10.46
N LEU A 132 4.08 -11.06 9.82
CA LEU A 132 5.38 -11.67 10.03
C LEU A 132 5.83 -11.47 11.48
N TYR A 133 5.67 -10.25 12.01
CA TYR A 133 5.93 -9.95 13.41
C TYR A 133 5.08 -10.80 14.38
N ASP A 134 3.75 -10.93 14.12
CA ASP A 134 2.87 -11.78 14.94
C ASP A 134 3.35 -13.23 14.99
N LEU A 135 3.78 -13.80 13.86
CA LEU A 135 4.28 -15.18 13.77
C LEU A 135 5.62 -15.35 14.50
N ALA A 136 6.50 -14.35 14.43
CA ALA A 136 7.78 -14.34 15.16
C ALA A 136 7.55 -14.16 16.67
N ALA A 137 6.71 -13.21 17.07
CA ALA A 137 6.39 -12.94 18.47
C ALA A 137 5.73 -14.13 19.20
N CYS A 138 4.95 -14.94 18.48
CA CYS A 138 4.39 -16.17 19.07
C CYS A 138 5.34 -17.39 19.00
N GLY A 139 6.59 -17.21 18.55
CA GLY A 139 7.65 -18.23 18.56
C GLY A 139 7.54 -19.32 17.48
N VAL A 140 6.54 -19.26 16.60
CA VAL A 140 6.36 -20.24 15.51
C VAL A 140 7.34 -19.98 14.37
N LEU A 141 7.57 -18.72 14.05
CA LEU A 141 8.52 -18.31 13.03
C LEU A 141 9.89 -18.02 13.66
N GLN A 142 10.86 -18.87 13.39
CA GLN A 142 12.23 -18.68 13.83
C GLN A 142 13.03 -17.92 12.76
N LEU A 143 13.56 -16.75 13.12
CA LEU A 143 14.28 -15.86 12.20
C LEU A 143 15.80 -16.07 12.19
N LYS A 144 16.36 -16.87 13.10
CA LYS A 144 17.81 -17.07 13.25
C LYS A 144 18.54 -17.63 12.03
N GLY A 145 17.81 -18.21 11.08
CA GLY A 145 18.37 -18.75 9.84
C GLY A 145 18.41 -17.77 8.66
N VAL A 146 17.88 -16.58 8.84
CA VAL A 146 17.73 -15.59 7.77
C VAL A 146 19.09 -15.05 7.35
N LYS A 147 19.39 -15.16 6.06
CA LYS A 147 20.62 -14.67 5.44
C LYS A 147 20.39 -13.43 4.59
N LYS A 148 19.17 -13.27 4.05
CA LYS A 148 18.81 -12.15 3.19
C LYS A 148 17.43 -11.61 3.61
N LEU A 149 17.36 -10.30 3.79
CA LEU A 149 16.12 -9.55 4.02
C LEU A 149 15.89 -8.64 2.82
N VAL A 150 14.71 -8.71 2.23
CA VAL A 150 14.25 -7.77 1.22
C VAL A 150 13.09 -6.96 1.80
N ILE A 151 13.09 -5.66 1.56
CA ILE A 151 11.99 -4.74 1.86
C ILE A 151 11.59 -4.09 0.54
N ASP A 152 10.45 -4.46 -0.01
CA ASP A 152 9.95 -3.94 -1.28
C ASP A 152 8.80 -2.96 -1.04
N GLU A 153 8.78 -1.86 -1.78
CA GLU A 153 7.85 -0.74 -1.58
C GLU A 153 7.90 -0.18 -0.14
N VAL A 154 9.10 0.11 0.36
CA VAL A 154 9.32 0.58 1.74
C VAL A 154 8.62 1.91 2.02
N ASP A 155 8.61 2.84 1.06
CA ASP A 155 7.88 4.11 1.12
C ASP A 155 6.39 3.88 1.42
N VAL A 156 5.77 2.94 0.72
CA VAL A 156 4.38 2.54 0.98
C VAL A 156 4.21 1.93 2.37
N MET A 157 5.18 1.13 2.84
CA MET A 157 5.09 0.55 4.19
C MET A 157 5.14 1.62 5.28
N LEU A 158 5.97 2.65 5.10
CA LEU A 158 6.05 3.78 6.04
C LEU A 158 4.76 4.61 6.02
N ASP A 159 4.22 4.93 4.85
CA ASP A 159 2.91 5.59 4.69
C ASP A 159 1.78 4.84 5.40
N LEU A 160 1.83 3.50 5.42
CA LEU A 160 0.88 2.64 6.11
C LEU A 160 1.13 2.51 7.62
N GLY A 161 2.18 3.15 8.14
CA GLY A 161 2.52 3.17 9.56
C GLY A 161 3.19 1.89 10.06
N PHE A 162 3.85 1.13 9.19
CA PHE A 162 4.56 -0.10 9.57
C PHE A 162 5.94 0.12 10.18
N ARG A 163 6.37 1.37 10.46
CA ARG A 163 7.68 1.68 11.05
C ARG A 163 7.96 0.84 12.29
N PHE A 164 7.00 0.76 13.22
CA PHE A 164 7.13 -0.03 14.44
C PHE A 164 7.38 -1.52 14.17
N GLN A 165 6.62 -2.12 13.25
CA GLN A 165 6.78 -3.54 12.92
C GLN A 165 8.11 -3.80 12.22
N LEU A 166 8.54 -2.91 11.32
CA LEU A 166 9.83 -3.01 10.64
C LEU A 166 10.98 -3.00 11.65
N THR A 167 11.02 -2.02 12.56
CA THR A 167 12.05 -1.93 13.62
C THR A 167 12.12 -3.21 14.44
N ASN A 168 10.98 -3.69 14.95
CA ASN A 168 10.96 -4.93 15.74
C ASN A 168 11.38 -6.18 14.94
N ILE A 169 11.09 -6.24 13.63
CA ILE A 169 11.57 -7.34 12.78
C ILE A 169 13.10 -7.26 12.63
N PHE A 170 13.65 -6.07 12.42
CA PHE A 170 15.10 -5.88 12.35
C PHE A 170 15.81 -6.38 13.61
N ASP A 171 15.25 -6.11 14.79
CA ASP A 171 15.79 -6.53 16.10
C ASP A 171 15.76 -8.07 16.29
N LEU A 172 14.78 -8.74 15.67
CA LEU A 172 14.65 -10.20 15.75
C LEU A 172 15.53 -10.96 14.75
N LEU A 173 16.08 -10.26 13.76
CA LEU A 173 16.89 -10.87 12.70
C LEU A 173 18.37 -10.99 13.11
N PRO A 174 19.13 -11.98 12.57
CA PRO A 174 20.56 -12.09 12.81
C PRO A 174 21.31 -10.81 12.35
N GLU A 175 22.32 -10.39 13.09
CA GLU A 175 23.19 -9.26 12.70
C GLU A 175 23.86 -9.49 11.34
N LYS A 176 24.38 -10.72 11.13
CA LYS A 176 25.03 -11.10 9.87
C LYS A 176 24.00 -11.52 8.85
N ARG A 177 23.50 -10.55 8.09
CA ARG A 177 22.59 -10.76 6.96
C ARG A 177 22.83 -9.70 5.89
N GLN A 178 22.40 -9.98 4.68
CA GLN A 178 22.33 -8.99 3.60
C GLN A 178 20.96 -8.31 3.63
N ASN A 179 20.92 -6.98 3.64
CA ASN A 179 19.70 -6.18 3.56
C ASN A 179 19.57 -5.60 2.16
N LEU A 180 18.41 -5.79 1.54
CA LEU A 180 18.03 -5.26 0.24
C LEU A 180 16.75 -4.43 0.43
N MET A 181 16.75 -3.19 -0.04
CA MET A 181 15.60 -2.30 0.04
C MET A 181 15.27 -1.78 -1.34
N PHE A 182 13.99 -1.79 -1.68
CA PHE A 182 13.50 -1.21 -2.92
C PHE A 182 12.37 -0.23 -2.63
N SER A 183 12.46 0.93 -3.27
CA SER A 183 11.49 2.02 -3.14
C SER A 183 11.24 2.65 -4.50
N ALA A 184 10.08 3.29 -4.65
CA ALA A 184 9.83 4.17 -5.79
C ALA A 184 10.31 5.59 -5.49
N THR A 185 10.29 6.00 -4.21
CA THR A 185 10.67 7.34 -3.76
C THR A 185 11.68 7.28 -2.62
N MET A 186 12.44 8.36 -2.43
CA MET A 186 13.36 8.55 -1.31
C MET A 186 12.83 9.68 -0.42
N THR A 187 11.97 9.33 0.52
CA THR A 187 11.47 10.26 1.54
C THR A 187 12.44 10.34 2.72
N ASP A 188 12.30 11.38 3.55
CA ASP A 188 13.14 11.54 4.76
C ASP A 188 13.00 10.31 5.69
N GLU A 189 11.79 9.75 5.83
CA GLU A 189 11.55 8.55 6.65
C GLU A 189 12.24 7.30 6.09
N VAL A 190 12.33 7.18 4.75
CA VAL A 190 13.07 6.09 4.09
C VAL A 190 14.56 6.25 4.34
N ASP A 191 15.09 7.47 4.22
CA ASP A 191 16.51 7.73 4.47
C ASP A 191 16.89 7.50 5.95
N GLU A 192 16.04 7.90 6.89
CA GLU A 192 16.20 7.56 8.31
C GLU A 192 16.26 6.04 8.54
N LEU A 193 15.35 5.26 7.94
CA LEU A 193 15.35 3.80 8.07
C LEU A 193 16.64 3.19 7.49
N ILE A 194 17.14 3.72 6.38
CA ILE A 194 18.40 3.28 5.79
C ILE A 194 19.56 3.56 6.75
N ASN A 195 19.65 4.77 7.30
CA ASN A 195 20.71 5.17 8.20
C ASN A 195 20.71 4.35 9.51
N GLU A 196 19.52 3.92 9.96
CA GLU A 196 19.37 3.12 11.18
C GLU A 196 19.79 1.65 10.98
N PHE A 197 19.43 1.02 9.84
CA PHE A 197 19.53 -0.43 9.68
C PHE A 197 20.46 -0.92 8.58
N PHE A 198 21.01 -0.04 7.75
CA PHE A 198 21.88 -0.44 6.64
C PHE A 198 23.30 0.07 6.82
N ILE A 199 24.25 -0.83 6.77
CA ILE A 199 25.67 -0.48 6.84
C ILE A 199 26.20 -0.32 5.42
N ALA A 200 26.61 0.90 5.04
CA ALA A 200 27.24 1.25 3.77
C ALA A 200 26.52 0.61 2.54
N PRO A 201 25.22 0.82 2.32
CA PRO A 201 24.53 0.22 1.20
C PRO A 201 24.99 0.81 -0.13
N THR A 202 25.03 -0.02 -1.18
CA THR A 202 25.17 0.47 -2.55
C THR A 202 23.83 1.01 -2.99
N LYS A 203 23.76 2.30 -3.30
CA LYS A 203 22.55 2.95 -3.85
C LYS A 203 22.54 2.76 -5.37
N ILE A 204 21.47 2.22 -5.92
CA ILE A 204 21.20 2.05 -7.35
C ILE A 204 19.95 2.86 -7.66
N SER A 205 20.08 3.88 -8.50
CA SER A 205 18.96 4.74 -8.88
C SER A 205 18.75 4.66 -10.39
N ILE A 206 17.61 4.10 -10.80
CA ILE A 206 17.22 4.00 -12.21
C ILE A 206 16.06 4.97 -12.43
N ALA A 207 16.31 5.96 -13.23
CA ALA A 207 15.47 7.13 -13.47
C ALA A 207 15.26 8.01 -12.22
N VAL A 208 15.32 9.31 -12.41
CA VAL A 208 15.17 10.29 -11.33
C VAL A 208 13.74 10.23 -10.80
N SER A 209 13.60 10.02 -9.50
CA SER A 209 12.33 10.28 -8.81
C SER A 209 11.87 11.71 -9.17
N GLY A 210 10.69 11.82 -9.78
CA GLY A 210 10.15 13.12 -10.18
C GLY A 210 10.17 13.44 -11.67
N THR A 211 10.83 12.66 -12.54
CA THR A 211 10.64 12.84 -13.99
C THR A 211 9.27 12.33 -14.43
N PRO A 212 8.53 13.09 -15.27
CA PRO A 212 7.32 12.60 -15.89
C PRO A 212 7.64 11.29 -16.61
N LEU A 213 6.76 10.30 -16.49
CA LEU A 213 6.89 9.08 -17.28
C LEU A 213 6.65 9.49 -18.74
N GLU A 214 7.68 9.39 -19.57
CA GLU A 214 7.66 9.85 -20.97
C GLU A 214 6.49 9.24 -21.78
N ASN A 215 6.06 8.04 -21.37
CA ASN A 215 4.96 7.31 -22.01
C ASN A 215 3.58 7.69 -21.46
N ILE A 216 3.46 8.68 -20.56
CA ILE A 216 2.18 9.04 -19.95
C ILE A 216 1.81 10.48 -20.30
N THR A 217 0.81 10.62 -21.15
CA THR A 217 0.19 11.94 -21.40
C THR A 217 -0.63 12.36 -20.20
N GLN A 218 -0.30 13.51 -19.62
CA GLN A 218 -0.96 14.03 -18.42
C GLN A 218 -1.81 15.25 -18.77
N THR A 219 -3.00 15.34 -18.20
CA THR A 219 -3.90 16.48 -18.35
C THR A 219 -4.60 16.79 -17.03
N CYS A 220 -5.05 18.01 -16.81
CA CYS A 220 -5.84 18.35 -15.64
C CYS A 220 -7.06 19.21 -15.98
N TYR A 221 -8.07 19.13 -15.11
CA TYR A 221 -9.28 19.96 -15.15
C TYR A 221 -9.51 20.61 -13.81
N GLN A 222 -9.78 21.91 -13.81
CA GLN A 222 -10.26 22.59 -12.62
C GLN A 222 -11.77 22.38 -12.49
N VAL A 223 -12.23 21.80 -11.39
CA VAL A 223 -13.63 21.38 -11.20
C VAL A 223 -14.12 21.85 -9.84
N PRO A 224 -15.30 22.53 -9.75
CA PRO A 224 -15.69 23.22 -8.54
C PRO A 224 -16.08 22.32 -7.35
N ASN A 225 -16.59 21.10 -7.58
CA ASN A 225 -17.08 20.23 -6.50
C ASN A 225 -17.21 18.76 -6.93
N PHE A 226 -17.44 17.90 -5.97
CA PHE A 226 -17.54 16.45 -6.13
C PHE A 226 -18.57 16.01 -7.21
N TYR A 227 -19.78 16.58 -7.18
CA TYR A 227 -20.82 16.17 -8.13
C TYR A 227 -20.53 16.66 -9.55
N THR A 228 -19.88 17.81 -9.70
CA THR A 228 -19.38 18.25 -11.00
C THR A 228 -18.23 17.35 -11.50
N LYS A 229 -17.33 16.89 -10.61
CA LYS A 229 -16.33 15.88 -10.95
C LYS A 229 -16.99 14.58 -11.46
N ILE A 230 -18.12 14.14 -10.88
CA ILE A 230 -18.89 12.98 -11.38
C ILE A 230 -19.43 13.25 -12.80
N ASN A 231 -20.02 14.42 -13.02
CA ASN A 231 -20.57 14.78 -14.33
C ASN A 231 -19.48 14.79 -15.41
N LEU A 232 -18.32 15.40 -15.10
CA LEU A 232 -17.18 15.41 -16.00
C LEU A 232 -16.64 14.00 -16.28
N LEU A 233 -16.45 13.19 -15.26
CA LEU A 233 -16.01 11.80 -15.41
C LEU A 233 -16.99 11.01 -16.29
N SER A 234 -18.30 11.16 -16.02
CA SER A 234 -19.34 10.50 -16.82
C SER A 234 -19.34 10.96 -18.27
N HIS A 235 -19.07 12.24 -18.52
CA HIS A 235 -18.94 12.76 -19.89
C HIS A 235 -17.76 12.12 -20.63
N LEU A 236 -16.59 12.09 -20.00
CA LEU A 236 -15.38 11.47 -20.58
C LEU A 236 -15.58 9.97 -20.85
N LEU A 237 -16.20 9.25 -19.92
CA LEU A 237 -16.44 7.81 -20.04
C LEU A 237 -17.45 7.41 -21.12
N LYS A 238 -18.14 8.35 -21.78
CA LYS A 238 -19.02 8.05 -22.92
C LYS A 238 -18.25 7.48 -24.11
N ASP A 239 -17.03 7.94 -24.33
CA ASP A 239 -16.16 7.35 -25.35
C ASP A 239 -15.55 6.05 -24.81
N LYS A 240 -16.22 4.94 -25.11
CA LYS A 240 -15.77 3.61 -24.67
C LYS A 240 -14.53 3.11 -25.41
N THR A 241 -14.24 3.68 -26.56
CA THR A 241 -13.08 3.29 -27.37
C THR A 241 -11.81 3.88 -26.77
N GLU A 242 -11.85 5.16 -26.46
CA GLU A 242 -10.74 5.85 -25.82
C GLU A 242 -10.59 5.38 -24.35
N PHE A 243 -11.66 5.45 -23.58
CA PHE A 243 -11.67 5.08 -22.15
C PHE A 243 -11.99 3.58 -21.97
N SER A 244 -11.24 2.71 -22.65
CA SER A 244 -11.51 1.28 -22.68
C SER A 244 -11.18 0.55 -21.39
N LYS A 245 -10.21 1.03 -20.58
CA LYS A 245 -9.82 0.46 -19.29
C LYS A 245 -9.33 1.54 -18.34
N VAL A 246 -10.20 1.93 -17.40
CA VAL A 246 -10.02 3.13 -16.57
C VAL A 246 -9.88 2.78 -15.10
N LEU A 247 -8.80 3.26 -14.47
CA LEU A 247 -8.61 3.20 -13.03
C LEU A 247 -8.85 4.57 -12.42
N VAL A 248 -9.82 4.68 -11.50
CA VAL A 248 -10.18 5.93 -10.83
C VAL A 248 -9.71 5.90 -9.38
N PHE A 249 -8.89 6.86 -9.01
CA PHE A 249 -8.38 7.00 -7.64
C PHE A 249 -9.25 7.91 -6.79
N MET A 250 -9.57 7.45 -5.58
CA MET A 250 -10.38 8.14 -4.59
C MET A 250 -9.64 8.28 -3.26
N PRO A 251 -9.80 9.40 -2.53
CA PRO A 251 -9.08 9.66 -1.28
C PRO A 251 -9.59 8.82 -0.10
N SER A 252 -10.81 8.34 -0.15
CA SER A 252 -11.42 7.60 0.95
C SER A 252 -12.37 6.50 0.49
N LYS A 253 -12.57 5.50 1.35
CA LYS A 253 -13.53 4.40 1.13
C LYS A 253 -14.96 4.91 0.92
N LYS A 254 -15.35 5.92 1.70
CA LYS A 254 -16.70 6.50 1.66
C LYS A 254 -16.94 7.22 0.34
N SER A 255 -15.96 8.01 -0.12
CA SER A 255 -16.04 8.68 -1.43
C SER A 255 -15.99 7.68 -2.59
N ALA A 256 -15.23 6.59 -2.44
CA ALA A 256 -15.18 5.51 -3.43
C ALA A 256 -16.53 4.78 -3.57
N ASP A 257 -17.20 4.43 -2.46
CA ASP A 257 -18.55 3.84 -2.49
C ASP A 257 -19.53 4.83 -3.12
N LYS A 258 -19.47 6.12 -2.76
CA LYS A 258 -20.36 7.15 -3.31
C LYS A 258 -20.20 7.34 -4.83
N LEU A 259 -18.97 7.35 -5.31
CA LEU A 259 -18.69 7.40 -6.75
C LEU A 259 -19.16 6.12 -7.44
N TYR A 260 -18.96 4.96 -6.81
CA TYR A 260 -19.41 3.68 -7.32
C TYR A 260 -20.93 3.65 -7.53
N ASP A 261 -21.70 4.06 -6.51
CA ASP A 261 -23.17 4.09 -6.59
C ASP A 261 -23.66 5.00 -7.73
N ALA A 262 -22.99 6.16 -7.93
CA ALA A 262 -23.32 7.07 -9.02
C ALA A 262 -23.01 6.49 -10.39
N LEU A 263 -21.82 5.88 -10.58
CA LEU A 263 -21.42 5.30 -11.87
C LEU A 263 -22.10 3.96 -12.14
N GLU A 264 -22.41 3.14 -11.12
CA GLU A 264 -23.15 1.89 -11.28
C GLU A 264 -24.56 2.14 -11.85
N SER A 265 -25.22 3.24 -11.44
CA SER A 265 -26.52 3.62 -11.99
C SER A 265 -26.47 3.93 -13.50
N MET A 266 -25.32 4.37 -14.02
CA MET A 266 -25.13 4.77 -15.43
C MET A 266 -24.47 3.69 -16.28
N TYR A 267 -23.52 2.94 -15.72
CA TYR A 267 -22.67 1.98 -16.46
C TYR A 267 -22.86 0.51 -16.00
N GLY A 268 -23.66 0.28 -14.95
CA GLY A 268 -24.00 -1.06 -14.47
C GLY A 268 -22.75 -1.91 -14.18
N SER A 269 -22.74 -3.11 -14.76
CA SER A 269 -21.68 -4.10 -14.55
C SER A 269 -20.30 -3.71 -15.10
N GLU A 270 -20.19 -2.62 -15.87
CA GLU A 270 -18.89 -2.12 -16.34
C GLU A 270 -18.08 -1.50 -15.19
N THR A 271 -18.71 -1.20 -14.05
CA THR A 271 -18.10 -0.52 -12.91
C THR A 271 -17.75 -1.51 -11.80
N GLY A 272 -16.57 -1.37 -11.23
CA GLY A 272 -16.12 -2.09 -10.04
C GLY A 272 -15.53 -1.14 -9.00
N VAL A 273 -15.55 -1.54 -7.72
CA VAL A 273 -14.95 -0.76 -6.63
C VAL A 273 -14.14 -1.65 -5.71
N ILE A 274 -12.93 -1.17 -5.32
CA ILE A 274 -12.08 -1.86 -4.36
C ILE A 274 -11.57 -0.89 -3.29
N HIS A 275 -11.73 -1.27 -2.04
CA HIS A 275 -11.16 -0.58 -0.87
C HIS A 275 -11.13 -1.54 0.33
N SER A 276 -10.48 -1.14 1.41
CA SER A 276 -10.18 -2.00 2.56
C SER A 276 -11.41 -2.57 3.30
N ASN A 277 -12.61 -1.99 3.14
CA ASN A 277 -13.85 -2.53 3.71
C ASN A 277 -14.48 -3.66 2.88
N LYS A 278 -14.05 -3.88 1.63
CA LYS A 278 -14.49 -5.02 0.82
C LYS A 278 -13.75 -6.29 1.24
N SER A 279 -14.44 -7.43 1.23
CA SER A 279 -13.81 -8.71 1.57
C SER A 279 -12.70 -9.07 0.58
N GLN A 280 -11.73 -9.89 1.01
CA GLN A 280 -10.61 -10.32 0.16
C GLN A 280 -11.10 -10.99 -1.13
N ASN A 281 -12.06 -11.91 -1.01
CA ASN A 281 -12.61 -12.62 -2.17
C ASN A 281 -13.29 -11.65 -3.15
N TYR A 282 -13.97 -10.61 -2.63
CA TYR A 282 -14.55 -9.58 -3.49
C TYR A 282 -13.48 -8.82 -4.26
N ARG A 283 -12.39 -8.42 -3.59
CA ARG A 283 -11.29 -7.67 -4.19
C ARG A 283 -10.60 -8.47 -5.28
N ILE A 284 -10.24 -9.72 -5.02
CA ILE A 284 -9.65 -10.63 -6.03
C ILE A 284 -10.57 -10.74 -7.25
N ARG A 285 -11.86 -11.04 -7.05
CA ARG A 285 -12.83 -11.13 -8.15
C ARG A 285 -12.98 -9.84 -8.94
N SER A 286 -12.92 -8.67 -8.26
CA SER A 286 -13.02 -7.37 -8.93
C SER A 286 -11.79 -7.09 -9.80
N VAL A 287 -10.59 -7.43 -9.33
CA VAL A 287 -9.36 -7.34 -10.10
C VAL A 287 -9.40 -8.29 -11.31
N GLU A 288 -9.80 -9.56 -11.11
CA GLU A 288 -9.95 -10.52 -12.21
C GLU A 288 -10.96 -10.05 -13.27
N LYS A 289 -12.10 -9.49 -12.83
CA LYS A 289 -13.10 -8.96 -13.77
C LYS A 289 -12.55 -7.77 -14.57
N PHE A 290 -11.78 -6.90 -13.90
CA PHE A 290 -11.15 -5.76 -14.54
C PHE A 290 -10.06 -6.21 -15.53
N ASN A 291 -9.17 -7.13 -15.15
CA ASN A 291 -8.15 -7.66 -16.05
C ASN A 291 -8.75 -8.38 -17.27
N LYS A 292 -9.83 -9.11 -17.09
CA LYS A 292 -10.59 -9.80 -18.18
C LYS A 292 -11.49 -8.85 -19.00
N GLY A 293 -11.48 -7.54 -18.71
CA GLY A 293 -12.29 -6.54 -19.42
C GLY A 293 -13.81 -6.61 -19.14
N LYS A 294 -14.25 -7.41 -18.14
CA LYS A 294 -15.65 -7.44 -17.72
C LYS A 294 -16.08 -6.17 -16.99
N ASN A 295 -15.20 -5.59 -16.22
CA ASN A 295 -15.33 -4.26 -15.69
C ASN A 295 -14.37 -3.34 -16.46
N ARG A 296 -14.88 -2.28 -17.05
CA ARG A 296 -14.09 -1.27 -17.78
C ARG A 296 -13.57 -0.18 -16.84
N ILE A 297 -14.32 0.09 -15.77
CA ILE A 297 -14.05 1.16 -14.81
C ILE A 297 -13.80 0.49 -13.45
N LEU A 298 -12.63 0.75 -12.85
CA LEU A 298 -12.29 0.29 -11.51
C LEU A 298 -12.00 1.49 -10.60
N ILE A 299 -12.82 1.65 -9.57
CA ILE A 299 -12.65 2.69 -8.56
C ILE A 299 -11.83 2.11 -7.42
N SER A 300 -10.76 2.81 -7.02
CA SER A 300 -9.86 2.33 -5.95
C SER A 300 -9.40 3.44 -5.04
N THR A 301 -9.05 3.09 -3.80
CA THR A 301 -8.25 3.95 -2.93
C THR A 301 -6.76 3.64 -3.10
N ASP A 302 -5.87 4.61 -2.78
CA ASP A 302 -4.42 4.47 -2.94
C ASP A 302 -3.87 3.17 -2.36
N VAL A 303 -4.22 2.89 -1.10
CA VAL A 303 -3.75 1.68 -0.39
C VAL A 303 -4.08 0.39 -1.14
N MET A 304 -5.21 0.37 -1.84
CA MET A 304 -5.69 -0.84 -2.52
C MET A 304 -5.20 -0.97 -3.95
N ALA A 305 -4.94 0.13 -4.63
CA ALA A 305 -4.38 0.09 -5.98
C ALA A 305 -2.87 -0.20 -5.98
N ARG A 306 -2.19 0.05 -4.85
CA ARG A 306 -0.77 -0.29 -4.69
C ARG A 306 -0.61 -1.81 -4.59
N GLY A 307 0.38 -2.35 -5.26
CA GLY A 307 0.64 -3.79 -5.27
C GLY A 307 -0.36 -4.64 -6.06
N LEU A 308 -1.35 -4.04 -6.74
CA LEU A 308 -2.20 -4.78 -7.68
C LEU A 308 -1.53 -4.88 -9.05
N ASP A 309 -1.54 -6.08 -9.59
CA ASP A 309 -1.18 -6.30 -10.98
C ASP A 309 -2.40 -6.05 -11.87
N LEU A 310 -2.49 -4.80 -12.30
CA LEU A 310 -3.52 -4.33 -13.21
C LEU A 310 -2.88 -4.14 -14.58
N GLU A 311 -3.39 -4.86 -15.55
CA GLU A 311 -2.84 -4.89 -16.90
C GLU A 311 -3.58 -3.93 -17.83
N LEU A 312 -2.85 -3.39 -18.82
CA LEU A 312 -3.41 -2.67 -19.96
C LEU A 312 -4.33 -1.49 -19.57
N ILE A 313 -4.02 -0.76 -18.50
CA ILE A 313 -4.78 0.43 -18.12
C ILE A 313 -4.52 1.52 -19.15
N THR A 314 -5.57 2.00 -19.80
CA THR A 314 -5.48 3.10 -20.78
C THR A 314 -5.47 4.46 -20.09
N HIS A 315 -6.31 4.61 -19.05
CA HIS A 315 -6.47 5.87 -18.34
C HIS A 315 -6.41 5.69 -16.82
N VAL A 316 -5.64 6.55 -16.17
CA VAL A 316 -5.68 6.78 -14.73
C VAL A 316 -6.38 8.11 -14.48
N VAL A 317 -7.47 8.10 -13.73
CA VAL A 317 -8.17 9.31 -13.31
C VAL A 317 -7.92 9.56 -11.84
N ASN A 318 -7.23 10.63 -11.52
CA ASN A 318 -7.11 11.16 -10.18
C ASN A 318 -8.33 12.02 -9.91
N PHE A 319 -9.39 11.43 -9.34
CA PHE A 319 -10.65 12.12 -9.07
C PHE A 319 -10.50 13.27 -8.06
N ASP A 320 -9.56 13.11 -7.13
CA ASP A 320 -9.10 14.14 -6.20
C ASP A 320 -7.57 14.19 -6.21
N THR A 321 -7.01 15.38 -5.98
CA THR A 321 -5.57 15.57 -5.87
C THR A 321 -5.04 14.89 -4.61
N PRO A 322 -4.01 14.06 -4.69
CA PRO A 322 -3.43 13.45 -3.51
C PRO A 322 -2.70 14.49 -2.64
N ASN A 323 -2.79 14.33 -1.33
CA ASN A 323 -2.12 15.24 -0.37
C ASN A 323 -0.59 15.18 -0.43
N PHE A 324 -0.05 14.01 -0.80
CA PHE A 324 1.39 13.79 -0.95
C PHE A 324 1.71 13.66 -2.45
N PRO A 325 2.61 14.50 -2.98
CA PRO A 325 2.95 14.49 -4.41
C PRO A 325 3.42 13.14 -4.92
N GLU A 326 4.14 12.38 -4.10
CA GLU A 326 4.66 11.05 -4.43
C GLU A 326 3.52 10.07 -4.76
N ASN A 327 2.37 10.22 -4.12
CA ASN A 327 1.21 9.37 -4.39
C ASN A 327 0.68 9.56 -5.82
N TYR A 328 0.80 10.77 -6.37
CA TYR A 328 0.47 11.03 -7.76
C TYR A 328 1.32 10.18 -8.70
N MET A 329 2.63 10.14 -8.46
CA MET A 329 3.57 9.33 -9.27
C MET A 329 3.22 7.83 -9.20
N HIS A 330 2.88 7.34 -8.00
CA HIS A 330 2.46 5.94 -7.81
C HIS A 330 1.15 5.61 -8.52
N ARG A 331 0.22 6.59 -8.61
CA ARG A 331 -1.05 6.41 -9.32
C ARG A 331 -0.85 6.39 -10.82
N ILE A 332 -0.17 7.37 -11.39
CA ILE A 332 0.03 7.45 -12.85
C ILE A 332 0.87 6.29 -13.37
N GLY A 333 1.83 5.78 -12.60
CA GLY A 333 2.61 4.58 -12.91
C GLY A 333 1.78 3.28 -12.98
N ARG A 334 0.45 3.34 -12.88
CA ARG A 334 -0.45 2.20 -13.18
C ARG A 334 -0.76 2.09 -14.67
N THR A 335 -0.56 3.15 -15.44
CA THR A 335 -0.62 3.14 -16.93
C THR A 335 0.77 3.36 -17.52
N GLY A 336 0.93 3.34 -18.82
CA GLY A 336 2.21 3.57 -19.51
C GLY A 336 3.26 2.49 -19.26
N ARG A 337 2.86 1.23 -18.99
CA ARG A 337 3.78 0.11 -18.71
C ARG A 337 4.17 -0.63 -19.99
N ALA A 338 5.36 -1.26 -19.97
CA ALA A 338 5.85 -2.12 -21.05
C ALA A 338 5.79 -1.46 -22.44
N GLU A 339 6.31 -0.22 -22.55
CA GLU A 339 6.36 0.56 -23.79
C GLU A 339 4.99 0.96 -24.37
N GLN A 340 3.90 0.79 -23.60
CA GLN A 340 2.58 1.26 -24.00
C GLN A 340 2.37 2.72 -23.57
N GLU A 341 1.68 3.48 -24.40
CA GLU A 341 1.25 4.82 -24.04
C GLU A 341 0.12 4.77 -23.01
N GLY A 342 0.16 5.65 -22.02
CA GLY A 342 -0.86 5.81 -21.00
C GLY A 342 -1.38 7.24 -20.93
N LYS A 343 -2.57 7.41 -20.35
CA LYS A 343 -3.14 8.74 -20.12
C LYS A 343 -3.48 8.91 -18.64
N SER A 344 -3.14 10.08 -18.09
CA SER A 344 -3.50 10.47 -16.73
C SER A 344 -4.32 11.76 -16.73
N ILE A 345 -5.42 11.75 -16.02
CA ILE A 345 -6.31 12.91 -15.87
C ILE A 345 -6.39 13.27 -14.40
N LEU A 346 -6.13 14.52 -14.06
CA LEU A 346 -6.24 15.05 -12.72
C LEU A 346 -7.43 16.00 -12.61
N PHE A 347 -8.37 15.72 -11.72
CA PHE A 347 -9.40 16.68 -11.33
C PHE A 347 -8.98 17.37 -10.04
N TYR A 348 -8.99 18.69 -10.02
CA TYR A 348 -8.66 19.47 -8.83
C TYR A 348 -9.68 20.60 -8.61
N THR A 349 -9.93 20.89 -7.34
CA THR A 349 -10.71 22.05 -6.93
C THR A 349 -9.80 23.23 -6.62
N GLU A 350 -10.35 24.42 -6.44
CA GLU A 350 -9.58 25.60 -6.02
C GLU A 350 -8.81 25.35 -4.72
N LEU A 351 -9.36 24.57 -3.79
CA LEU A 351 -8.72 24.19 -2.52
C LEU A 351 -7.56 23.21 -2.70
N GLU A 352 -7.51 22.50 -3.80
CA GLU A 352 -6.47 21.50 -4.12
C GLU A 352 -5.34 22.09 -4.97
N THR A 353 -5.35 23.41 -5.28
CA THR A 353 -4.36 24.08 -6.14
C THR A 353 -2.93 23.93 -5.57
N GLU A 354 -2.74 24.16 -4.27
CA GLU A 354 -1.42 24.03 -3.64
C GLU A 354 -0.87 22.58 -3.76
N ALA A 355 -1.74 21.58 -3.60
CA ALA A 355 -1.35 20.18 -3.76
C ALA A 355 -0.97 19.85 -5.21
N LYS A 356 -1.71 20.40 -6.19
CA LYS A 356 -1.37 20.28 -7.62
C LYS A 356 -0.02 20.92 -7.93
N GLU A 357 0.23 22.12 -7.43
CA GLU A 357 1.53 22.82 -7.60
C GLU A 357 2.69 22.06 -6.98
N ALA A 358 2.49 21.43 -5.82
CA ALA A 358 3.49 20.56 -5.20
C ALA A 358 3.81 19.33 -6.07
N ILE A 359 2.80 18.74 -6.73
CA ILE A 359 3.00 17.64 -7.68
C ILE A 359 3.82 18.11 -8.88
N GLU A 360 3.48 19.25 -9.46
CA GLU A 360 4.19 19.84 -10.60
C GLU A 360 5.65 20.19 -10.26
N SER A 361 5.86 20.71 -9.05
CA SER A 361 7.20 20.99 -8.53
C SER A 361 8.03 19.73 -8.38
N LEU A 362 7.46 18.65 -7.81
CA LEU A 362 8.14 17.37 -7.67
C LEU A 362 8.56 16.79 -9.03
N MET A 363 7.71 16.91 -10.03
CA MET A 363 7.95 16.39 -11.37
C MET A 363 8.80 17.34 -12.24
N SER A 364 9.00 18.59 -11.83
CA SER A 364 9.52 19.66 -12.69
C SER A 364 8.76 19.74 -14.04
N TYR A 365 7.45 19.51 -13.99
CA TYR A 365 6.57 19.44 -15.16
C TYR A 365 5.21 20.05 -14.84
N GLN A 366 4.76 20.98 -15.68
CA GLN A 366 3.42 21.57 -15.57
C GLN A 366 2.41 20.68 -16.27
N ILE A 367 1.37 20.26 -15.55
CA ILE A 367 0.30 19.44 -16.12
C ILE A 367 -0.61 20.34 -16.96
N PRO A 368 -0.76 20.08 -18.27
CA PRO A 368 -1.61 20.90 -19.15
C PRO A 368 -3.04 21.00 -18.62
N LEU A 369 -3.51 22.23 -18.45
CA LEU A 369 -4.89 22.52 -18.05
C LEU A 369 -5.78 22.48 -19.31
N PHE A 370 -6.83 21.68 -19.25
CA PHE A 370 -7.85 21.60 -20.29
C PHE A 370 -9.08 22.40 -19.89
N ASP A 371 -9.71 23.02 -20.88
CA ASP A 371 -10.96 23.75 -20.72
C ASP A 371 -12.07 22.80 -20.27
N PHE A 372 -12.92 23.30 -19.37
CA PHE A 372 -14.06 22.52 -18.89
C PHE A 372 -15.10 22.42 -20.01
N PRO A 373 -15.55 21.19 -20.40
CA PRO A 373 -16.49 21.02 -21.51
C PRO A 373 -17.84 21.70 -21.22
N GLU A 374 -18.33 22.51 -22.19
CA GLU A 374 -19.59 23.26 -22.04
C GLU A 374 -20.81 22.35 -21.86
N GLU A 375 -20.75 21.12 -22.40
CA GLU A 375 -21.82 20.12 -22.28
C GLU A 375 -21.93 19.50 -20.89
N VAL A 376 -20.97 19.74 -20.01
CA VAL A 376 -20.95 19.16 -18.67
C VAL A 376 -21.64 20.09 -17.67
N ALA A 377 -22.73 19.63 -17.09
CA ALA A 377 -23.49 20.41 -16.12
C ALA A 377 -22.70 20.63 -14.83
N ILE A 378 -22.57 21.88 -14.40
CA ILE A 378 -22.01 22.25 -13.10
C ILE A 378 -23.07 22.04 -12.02
N SER A 379 -22.81 21.15 -11.09
CA SER A 379 -23.69 20.90 -9.92
C SER A 379 -23.51 21.97 -8.85
N LYS A 380 -24.62 22.39 -8.26
CA LYS A 380 -24.62 23.26 -7.08
C LYS A 380 -24.64 22.46 -5.75
N GLU A 381 -24.81 21.15 -5.85
CA GLU A 381 -24.79 20.29 -4.66
C GLU A 381 -23.36 20.15 -4.14
N LEU A 382 -23.25 20.26 -2.81
CA LEU A 382 -21.98 20.06 -2.09
C LEU A 382 -22.09 18.84 -1.20
N THR A 383 -21.03 18.07 -1.12
CA THR A 383 -20.90 17.00 -0.13
C THR A 383 -20.86 17.60 1.30
N PRO A 384 -21.15 16.82 2.34
CA PRO A 384 -21.02 17.31 3.73
C PRO A 384 -19.61 17.84 4.06
N GLU A 385 -18.59 17.30 3.39
CA GLU A 385 -17.18 17.66 3.54
C GLU A 385 -16.84 19.00 2.86
N GLU A 386 -17.50 19.32 1.74
CA GLU A 386 -17.33 20.55 0.95
C GLU A 386 -18.16 21.72 1.49
N ARG A 387 -19.19 21.43 2.30
CA ARG A 387 -20.00 22.51 2.88
C ARG A 387 -19.11 23.38 3.76
N PRO A 388 -19.18 24.73 3.61
CA PRO A 388 -18.47 25.62 4.50
C PRO A 388 -18.84 25.25 5.92
N LYS A 389 -17.84 24.96 6.76
CA LYS A 389 -18.05 24.77 8.20
C LYS A 389 -18.70 26.07 8.65
N SER A 390 -20.05 26.10 8.79
CA SER A 390 -20.71 27.18 9.45
C SER A 390 -19.93 27.38 10.74
N ALA A 391 -19.42 28.58 10.95
CA ALA A 391 -18.79 28.94 12.20
C ALA A 391 -19.80 28.47 13.24
N ALA A 392 -19.45 27.37 13.91
CA ALA A 392 -20.36 26.71 14.84
C ALA A 392 -20.76 27.82 15.80
N GLY A 393 -22.00 28.29 15.66
CA GLY A 393 -22.50 29.36 16.48
C GLY A 393 -22.15 28.99 17.89
N LYS A 394 -21.30 29.79 18.51
CA LYS A 394 -21.14 29.76 19.94
C LYS A 394 -22.57 29.81 20.44
N ASN A 395 -23.09 28.65 20.88
CA ASN A 395 -24.38 28.61 21.53
C ASN A 395 -24.38 29.75 22.58
N PRO A 396 -25.09 30.87 22.39
CA PRO A 396 -25.05 31.98 23.34
C PRO A 396 -25.68 31.60 24.69
N GLY A 397 -26.12 30.36 24.84
CA GLY A 397 -26.84 29.85 26.02
C GLY A 397 -26.05 28.93 26.94
N ARG A 398 -24.76 28.63 26.68
CA ARG A 398 -23.93 27.97 27.68
C ARG A 398 -23.08 29.02 28.42
N ASN A 399 -23.78 29.87 29.19
CA ASN A 399 -23.14 30.60 30.27
C ASN A 399 -22.34 29.59 31.11
N LYS A 400 -21.01 29.63 30.99
CA LYS A 400 -20.14 29.15 32.05
C LYS A 400 -20.60 29.90 33.31
N LYS A 401 -21.41 29.23 34.13
CA LYS A 401 -21.58 29.67 35.50
C LYS A 401 -20.17 29.69 36.10
N ILE A 402 -19.59 30.87 36.16
CA ILE A 402 -18.49 31.16 37.07
C ILE A 402 -19.07 30.83 38.44
N SER A 403 -18.64 29.72 39.02
CA SER A 403 -18.99 29.39 40.40
C SER A 403 -18.21 30.36 41.28
N VAL A 404 -18.90 31.45 41.61
CA VAL A 404 -18.51 32.25 42.79
C VAL A 404 -18.69 31.29 43.98
N SER A 405 -17.59 30.93 44.63
CA SER A 405 -17.58 30.12 45.85
C SER A 405 -18.30 30.91 46.96
N GLY A 406 -19.57 30.56 47.18
CA GLY A 406 -20.29 30.97 48.37
C GLY A 406 -19.99 30.03 49.55
N PRO A 407 -20.25 30.44 50.79
CA PRO A 407 -19.80 29.72 52.00
C PRO A 407 -20.44 28.37 52.27
N ASN A 408 -21.17 27.77 51.30
CA ASN A 408 -21.90 26.48 51.45
C ASN A 408 -21.42 25.39 50.43
N THR A 409 -20.18 25.42 49.97
CA THR A 409 -19.67 24.33 49.12
C THR A 409 -19.14 23.21 50.01
N HIS A 410 -19.92 22.14 50.22
CA HIS A 410 -19.46 20.92 50.79
C HIS A 410 -18.46 20.25 49.80
N GLU A 411 -17.28 19.86 50.30
CA GLU A 411 -16.34 19.03 49.55
C GLU A 411 -17.00 17.72 49.09
N LYS A 412 -16.86 17.41 47.81
CA LYS A 412 -17.39 16.15 47.25
C LYS A 412 -16.69 14.98 47.89
N LYS A 413 -17.43 14.10 48.56
CA LYS A 413 -16.93 12.83 49.11
C LYS A 413 -16.23 12.08 48.01
N ASP A 414 -15.14 11.36 48.32
CA ASP A 414 -14.27 10.63 47.38
C ASP A 414 -15.02 9.68 46.41
N LYS A 415 -16.17 9.14 46.86
CA LYS A 415 -17.05 8.34 46.00
C LYS A 415 -17.70 9.11 44.84
N ASN A 416 -17.74 10.43 44.89
CA ASN A 416 -18.33 11.30 43.91
C ASN A 416 -17.31 12.09 43.07
N LYS A 417 -16.01 11.87 43.30
CA LYS A 417 -14.95 12.39 42.45
C LYS A 417 -14.91 11.57 41.15
N LYS A 418 -15.07 12.23 40.00
CA LYS A 418 -14.88 11.58 38.70
C LYS A 418 -13.40 11.24 38.53
N MET A 419 -13.01 10.01 38.79
CA MET A 419 -11.68 9.52 38.44
C MET A 419 -11.63 9.26 36.93
N ASN A 420 -10.54 9.68 36.30
CA ASN A 420 -10.31 9.40 34.89
C ASN A 420 -9.93 7.92 34.73
N GLN A 421 -10.92 7.07 34.41
CA GLN A 421 -10.76 5.61 34.30
C GLN A 421 -10.30 5.14 32.91
N GLY A 422 -9.79 6.05 32.07
CA GLY A 422 -9.44 5.74 30.68
C GLY A 422 -10.64 5.76 29.73
N GLY A 423 -10.41 5.37 28.48
CA GLY A 423 -11.43 5.43 27.42
C GLY A 423 -12.67 4.54 27.67
N SER A 424 -13.70 4.74 26.87
CA SER A 424 -15.01 4.08 26.91
C SER A 424 -14.94 2.57 27.17
N TYR A 425 -14.07 1.86 26.44
CA TYR A 425 -13.88 0.43 26.56
C TYR A 425 -13.42 -0.05 27.96
N ARG A 426 -12.55 0.69 28.64
CA ARG A 426 -12.12 0.35 30.02
C ARG A 426 -13.23 0.56 31.04
N ARG A 427 -14.12 1.53 30.82
CA ARG A 427 -15.30 1.74 31.70
C ARG A 427 -16.31 0.63 31.54
N GLU A 428 -16.58 0.19 30.30
CA GLU A 428 -17.46 -0.95 30.03
C GLU A 428 -16.93 -2.24 30.63
N LEU A 429 -15.63 -2.51 30.51
CA LEU A 429 -14.97 -3.64 31.15
C LEU A 429 -15.07 -3.60 32.68
N ALA A 430 -14.87 -2.43 33.29
CA ALA A 430 -14.99 -2.26 34.74
C ALA A 430 -16.43 -2.42 35.25
N GLN A 431 -17.44 -2.06 34.45
CA GLN A 431 -18.86 -2.30 34.76
C GLN A 431 -19.25 -3.77 34.55
N LYS A 432 -18.78 -4.39 33.47
CA LYS A 432 -19.14 -5.77 33.10
C LYS A 432 -18.48 -6.82 33.99
N TYR A 433 -17.30 -6.54 34.53
CA TYR A 433 -16.54 -7.44 35.35
C TYR A 433 -16.35 -6.92 36.78
N LYS A 434 -17.45 -6.81 37.54
CA LYS A 434 -17.43 -6.50 38.97
C LYS A 434 -16.82 -7.62 39.83
N LYS A 435 -16.53 -8.80 39.23
CA LYS A 435 -15.94 -9.98 39.88
C LYS A 435 -14.45 -10.10 39.63
N PRO A 436 -13.68 -10.78 40.51
CA PRO A 436 -12.24 -10.95 40.32
C PRO A 436 -11.91 -11.69 39.02
N LYS A 437 -10.90 -11.22 38.30
CA LYS A 437 -10.49 -11.72 36.97
C LYS A 437 -9.67 -13.00 37.03
N THR A 438 -9.24 -13.46 38.19
CA THR A 438 -8.40 -14.64 38.37
C THR A 438 -9.05 -15.67 39.30
N ARG A 439 -8.93 -16.95 38.94
CA ARG A 439 -9.51 -18.11 39.62
C ARG A 439 -9.01 -18.28 41.09
N GLY A 440 -8.01 -17.51 41.53
CA GLY A 440 -7.35 -17.62 42.84
C GLY A 440 -7.73 -16.57 43.88
N ASP A 441 -8.56 -15.58 43.58
CA ASP A 441 -8.88 -14.52 44.55
C ASP A 441 -10.01 -14.94 45.50
N LYS A 442 -9.65 -15.70 46.53
CA LYS A 442 -10.56 -16.26 47.54
C LYS A 442 -11.30 -15.21 48.38
N LYS A 443 -10.79 -13.97 48.50
CA LYS A 443 -11.42 -12.92 49.32
C LYS A 443 -12.63 -12.28 48.65
N LYS A 444 -12.65 -12.19 47.33
CA LYS A 444 -13.78 -11.62 46.57
C LYS A 444 -14.85 -12.63 46.16
N ASN A 445 -14.50 -13.93 46.12
CA ASN A 445 -15.45 -15.00 45.83
C ASN A 445 -16.33 -15.41 47.06
N ARG A 446 -16.04 -14.92 48.28
CA ARG A 446 -16.80 -15.21 49.51
C ARG A 446 -17.91 -14.19 49.83
N LYS A 447 -18.10 -13.16 49.04
CA LYS A 447 -19.25 -12.24 49.18
C LYS A 447 -20.28 -12.60 48.11
N LYS A 448 -21.10 -13.57 48.38
CA LYS A 448 -22.47 -13.71 47.90
C LYS A 448 -23.41 -13.28 49.01
#